data_f9597700832ae9d1b7b4001d9a71eeff
#
_entry.id   f9597700832ae9d1b7b4001d9a71eeff
#
_cell.length_a   1.000
_cell.length_b   1.000
_cell.length_c   1.000
_cell.angle_alpha   90.00
_cell.angle_beta   90.00
_cell.angle_gamma   90.00
#
_symmetry.space_group_name_H-M   'P 1'
#
loop_
_entity.id
_entity.type
_entity.pdbx_description
1 polymer ?
#
loop_
_entity_poly.entity_id
_entity_poly.type
_entity_poly.pdbx_seq_one_letter_code
_entity_poly.pdbx_strand_id
1 'polypeptide(L)'
;MADLGDMKEMKRVLVGPLIANNPITLQVLGVCSALAVTTKLETAFVMTIAVTLVTAFSSMFISMIRHHIPNSVRIIVQMAIIASLVIVVDQLLRAFAYETSKQLSVFVGLIITNCIVMGRAEAYAMKSPPLASFMDGIGNGLGYGAILLLVGFLRELIGSGQLFGITVLETVQNGGWYQPNGLFLLAPSAFFIIGLLIWAVRSWKPEQQEKE
;
A
#
# COMPACT_ATOMS: atom_id res chain seq x y z
N MET A 1 -17.22 -24.09 -20.31
CA MET A 1 -16.13 -23.42 -21.08
C MET A 1 -15.94 -21.95 -20.67
N ALA A 2 -16.83 -21.36 -19.88
CA ALA A 2 -16.69 -20.00 -19.34
C ALA A 2 -15.63 -19.89 -18.18
N ASP A 3 -15.39 -20.99 -17.47
CA ASP A 3 -14.61 -21.03 -16.22
C ASP A 3 -13.08 -20.89 -16.43
N LEU A 4 -12.53 -21.29 -17.53
CA LEU A 4 -11.08 -21.21 -17.83
C LEU A 4 -10.63 -19.82 -18.30
N GLY A 5 -11.52 -19.07 -18.93
CA GLY A 5 -11.30 -17.68 -19.33
C GLY A 5 -11.28 -16.76 -18.12
N ASP A 6 -12.23 -16.95 -17.22
CA ASP A 6 -12.40 -16.18 -15.98
C ASP A 6 -11.24 -16.38 -15.01
N MET A 7 -10.70 -17.59 -14.90
CA MET A 7 -9.51 -17.90 -14.09
C MET A 7 -8.22 -17.26 -14.64
N LYS A 8 -8.06 -17.16 -15.95
CA LYS A 8 -6.90 -16.50 -16.57
C LYS A 8 -6.97 -14.99 -16.39
N GLU A 9 -8.13 -14.39 -16.54
CA GLU A 9 -8.35 -12.96 -16.25
C GLU A 9 -8.12 -12.66 -14.77
N MET A 10 -8.63 -13.49 -13.87
CA MET A 10 -8.47 -13.36 -12.43
C MET A 10 -6.99 -13.43 -11.99
N LYS A 11 -6.20 -14.34 -12.56
CA LYS A 11 -4.74 -14.39 -12.35
C LYS A 11 -4.04 -13.15 -12.91
N ARG A 12 -4.47 -12.64 -14.05
CA ARG A 12 -3.89 -11.43 -14.65
C ARG A 12 -4.17 -10.19 -13.80
N VAL A 13 -5.38 -10.09 -13.25
CA VAL A 13 -5.79 -9.01 -12.34
C VAL A 13 -5.02 -9.07 -11.01
N LEU A 14 -4.74 -10.27 -10.51
CA LEU A 14 -3.99 -10.46 -9.25
C LEU A 14 -2.48 -10.20 -9.43
N VAL A 15 -1.88 -10.72 -10.48
CA VAL A 15 -0.41 -10.67 -10.68
C VAL A 15 0.03 -9.40 -11.42
N GLY A 16 -0.84 -8.82 -12.25
CA GLY A 16 -0.55 -7.59 -13.00
C GLY A 16 -0.05 -6.43 -12.12
N PRO A 17 -0.73 -6.11 -11.01
CA PRO A 17 -0.31 -5.03 -10.11
C PRO A 17 0.99 -5.27 -9.36
N LEU A 18 1.44 -6.53 -9.22
CA LEU A 18 2.70 -6.82 -8.54
C LEU A 18 3.91 -6.30 -9.34
N ILE A 19 3.90 -6.45 -10.66
CA ILE A 19 5.09 -6.20 -11.49
C ILE A 19 4.81 -5.23 -12.65
N ALA A 20 3.74 -5.46 -13.39
CA ALA A 20 3.48 -4.72 -14.64
C ALA A 20 2.73 -3.40 -14.42
N ASN A 21 1.72 -3.40 -13.54
CA ASN A 21 0.83 -2.26 -13.27
C ASN A 21 0.88 -1.87 -11.79
N ASN A 22 2.08 -1.80 -11.21
CA ASN A 22 2.21 -1.47 -9.79
C ASN A 22 1.67 -0.06 -9.49
N PRO A 23 0.84 0.09 -8.43
CA PRO A 23 0.21 1.37 -8.10
C PRO A 23 1.21 2.49 -7.77
N ILE A 24 2.37 2.19 -7.20
CA ILE A 24 3.38 3.21 -6.89
C ILE A 24 4.23 3.54 -8.10
N THR A 25 4.73 2.53 -8.83
CA THR A 25 5.71 2.76 -9.90
C THR A 25 5.09 3.31 -11.18
N LEU A 26 3.87 2.85 -11.52
CA LEU A 26 3.18 3.29 -12.75
C LEU A 26 2.17 4.41 -12.49
N GLN A 27 1.32 4.25 -11.47
CA GLN A 27 0.23 5.18 -11.19
C GLN A 27 0.64 6.31 -10.23
N VAL A 28 1.80 6.20 -9.57
CA VAL A 28 2.32 7.14 -8.55
C VAL A 28 1.30 7.39 -7.42
N LEU A 29 0.54 6.36 -7.05
CA LEU A 29 -0.45 6.41 -5.99
C LEU A 29 0.12 5.87 -4.67
N GLY A 30 -0.32 6.41 -3.54
CA GLY A 30 0.05 5.92 -2.21
C GLY A 30 1.42 6.39 -1.69
N VAL A 31 2.06 7.34 -2.36
CA VAL A 31 3.35 7.89 -1.92
C VAL A 31 3.24 8.56 -0.55
N CYS A 32 2.13 9.26 -0.27
CA CYS A 32 1.90 9.96 1.00
C CYS A 32 1.96 9.02 2.21
N SER A 33 1.27 7.88 2.13
CA SER A 33 1.28 6.87 3.19
C SER A 33 2.62 6.14 3.26
N ALA A 34 3.28 5.91 2.12
CA ALA A 34 4.62 5.33 2.08
C ALA A 34 5.66 6.18 2.82
N LEU A 35 5.58 7.51 2.72
CA LEU A 35 6.47 8.43 3.45
C LEU A 35 6.32 8.33 4.97
N ALA A 36 5.09 8.23 5.45
CA ALA A 36 4.78 8.25 6.87
C ALA A 36 5.10 6.91 7.56
N VAL A 37 4.82 5.78 6.89
CA VAL A 37 4.79 4.45 7.52
C VAL A 37 6.11 3.69 7.39
N THR A 38 6.96 4.03 6.43
CA THR A 38 8.20 3.29 6.14
C THR A 38 9.38 3.61 7.06
N THR A 39 9.16 4.28 8.20
CA THR A 39 10.20 4.54 9.21
C THR A 39 10.59 3.29 9.99
N LYS A 40 9.67 2.34 10.15
CA LYS A 40 9.88 1.03 10.78
C LYS A 40 9.27 -0.07 9.91
N LEU A 41 9.98 -1.16 9.77
CA LEU A 41 9.53 -2.30 8.95
C LEU A 41 8.30 -2.99 9.54
N GLU A 42 8.20 -3.04 10.87
CA GLU A 42 7.04 -3.58 11.58
C GLU A 42 5.75 -2.82 11.22
N THR A 43 5.79 -1.48 11.29
CA THR A 43 4.63 -0.64 10.92
C THR A 43 4.29 -0.75 9.44
N ALA A 44 5.28 -0.85 8.57
CA ALA A 44 5.10 -1.05 7.13
C ALA A 44 4.42 -2.40 6.83
N PHE A 45 4.78 -3.47 7.56
CA PHE A 45 4.19 -4.79 7.40
C PHE A 45 2.71 -4.81 7.82
N VAL A 46 2.39 -4.26 9.00
CA VAL A 46 1.00 -4.19 9.48
C VAL A 46 0.15 -3.32 8.56
N MET A 47 0.68 -2.18 8.10
CA MET A 47 -0.02 -1.32 7.13
C MET A 47 -0.27 -2.03 5.79
N THR A 48 0.66 -2.84 5.32
CA THR A 48 0.47 -3.64 4.10
C THR A 48 -0.75 -4.54 4.22
N ILE A 49 -0.87 -5.27 5.33
CA ILE A 49 -2.01 -6.16 5.58
C ILE A 49 -3.30 -5.36 5.69
N ALA A 50 -3.29 -4.29 6.49
CA ALA A 50 -4.48 -3.46 6.72
C ALA A 50 -4.99 -2.82 5.41
N VAL A 51 -4.12 -2.20 4.62
CA VAL A 51 -4.48 -1.58 3.33
C VAL A 51 -4.98 -2.63 2.35
N THR A 52 -4.35 -3.81 2.28
CA THR A 52 -4.77 -4.88 1.38
C THR A 52 -6.18 -5.36 1.72
N LEU A 53 -6.47 -5.61 3.00
CA LEU A 53 -7.80 -6.03 3.46
C LEU A 53 -8.85 -4.94 3.19
N VAL A 54 -8.55 -3.70 3.57
CA VAL A 54 -9.48 -2.57 3.35
C VAL A 54 -9.74 -2.38 1.86
N THR A 55 -8.73 -2.41 1.01
CA THR A 55 -8.88 -2.23 -0.45
C THR A 55 -9.73 -3.37 -1.05
N ALA A 56 -9.47 -4.61 -0.67
CA ALA A 56 -10.21 -5.76 -1.17
C ALA A 56 -11.70 -5.70 -0.79
N PHE A 57 -11.99 -5.51 0.49
CA PHE A 57 -13.38 -5.48 0.96
C PHE A 57 -14.12 -4.22 0.52
N SER A 58 -13.48 -3.04 0.55
CA SER A 58 -14.11 -1.80 0.08
C SER A 58 -14.46 -1.87 -1.40
N SER A 59 -13.55 -2.38 -2.24
CA SER A 59 -13.81 -2.56 -3.67
C SER A 59 -14.95 -3.55 -3.91
N MET A 60 -15.05 -4.62 -3.13
CA MET A 60 -16.16 -5.58 -3.21
C MET A 60 -17.50 -4.93 -2.84
N PHE A 61 -17.57 -4.23 -1.70
CA PHE A 61 -18.81 -3.58 -1.25
C PHE A 61 -19.24 -2.45 -2.19
N ILE A 62 -18.33 -1.63 -2.65
CA ILE A 62 -18.61 -0.57 -3.62
C ILE A 62 -19.15 -1.15 -4.92
N SER A 63 -18.56 -2.24 -5.41
CA SER A 63 -19.04 -2.92 -6.60
C SER A 63 -20.45 -3.50 -6.45
N MET A 64 -20.83 -3.99 -5.25
CA MET A 64 -22.19 -4.46 -4.98
C MET A 64 -23.22 -3.34 -5.03
N ILE A 65 -22.86 -2.15 -4.51
CA ILE A 65 -23.80 -1.02 -4.37
C ILE A 65 -23.76 -0.10 -5.59
N ARG A 66 -22.83 -0.24 -6.50
CA ARG A 66 -22.56 0.68 -7.63
C ARG A 66 -23.79 1.13 -8.42
N HIS A 67 -24.79 0.24 -8.57
CA HIS A 67 -26.00 0.55 -9.33
C HIS A 67 -26.99 1.47 -8.59
N HIS A 68 -26.83 1.64 -7.29
CA HIS A 68 -27.71 2.47 -6.45
C HIS A 68 -27.08 3.83 -6.13
N ILE A 69 -25.83 4.07 -6.50
CA ILE A 69 -25.11 5.30 -6.15
C ILE A 69 -25.27 6.33 -7.27
N PRO A 70 -25.93 7.48 -7.03
CA PRO A 70 -25.98 8.55 -8.01
C PRO A 70 -24.62 9.23 -8.16
N ASN A 71 -24.32 9.68 -9.39
CA ASN A 71 -23.01 10.26 -9.74
C ASN A 71 -22.60 11.46 -8.89
N SER A 72 -23.56 12.26 -8.42
CA SER A 72 -23.30 13.49 -7.65
C SER A 72 -22.75 13.22 -6.23
N VAL A 73 -23.07 12.09 -5.61
CA VAL A 73 -22.64 11.75 -4.23
C VAL A 73 -21.70 10.55 -4.17
N ARG A 74 -21.25 10.07 -5.33
CA ARG A 74 -20.45 8.85 -5.47
C ARG A 74 -19.22 8.81 -4.55
N ILE A 75 -18.40 9.86 -4.57
CA ILE A 75 -17.17 9.96 -3.78
C ILE A 75 -17.50 9.92 -2.27
N ILE A 76 -18.56 10.60 -1.84
CA ILE A 76 -18.96 10.64 -0.43
C ILE A 76 -19.33 9.24 0.06
N VAL A 77 -20.11 8.49 -0.73
CA VAL A 77 -20.52 7.13 -0.37
C VAL A 77 -19.31 6.18 -0.33
N GLN A 78 -18.41 6.28 -1.28
CA GLN A 78 -17.16 5.50 -1.29
C GLN A 78 -16.34 5.77 -0.05
N MET A 79 -16.12 7.03 0.30
CA MET A 79 -15.38 7.43 1.50
C MET A 79 -16.04 6.94 2.79
N ALA A 80 -17.37 6.97 2.88
CA ALA A 80 -18.11 6.46 4.03
C ALA A 80 -17.93 4.94 4.21
N ILE A 81 -17.98 4.17 3.12
CA ILE A 81 -17.76 2.72 3.14
C ILE A 81 -16.31 2.40 3.57
N ILE A 82 -15.33 3.08 2.98
CA ILE A 82 -13.92 2.92 3.32
C ILE A 82 -13.68 3.24 4.80
N ALA A 83 -14.19 4.38 5.29
CA ALA A 83 -14.05 4.79 6.68
C ALA A 83 -14.67 3.78 7.65
N SER A 84 -15.84 3.25 7.35
CA SER A 84 -16.49 2.23 8.19
C SER A 84 -15.64 0.96 8.29
N LEU A 85 -15.08 0.48 7.16
CA LEU A 85 -14.21 -0.70 7.15
C LEU A 85 -12.89 -0.45 7.90
N VAL A 86 -12.31 0.73 7.75
CA VAL A 86 -11.07 1.10 8.46
C VAL A 86 -11.30 1.13 9.96
N ILE A 87 -12.43 1.64 10.44
CA ILE A 87 -12.79 1.60 11.87
C ILE A 87 -12.90 0.16 12.37
N VAL A 88 -13.51 -0.75 11.60
CA VAL A 88 -13.59 -2.17 11.98
C VAL A 88 -12.19 -2.78 12.07
N VAL A 89 -11.32 -2.51 11.11
CA VAL A 89 -9.91 -3.00 11.13
C VAL A 89 -9.15 -2.41 12.31
N ASP A 90 -9.32 -1.12 12.63
CA ASP A 90 -8.70 -0.50 13.81
C ASP A 90 -9.14 -1.16 15.11
N GLN A 91 -10.43 -1.46 15.27
CA GLN A 91 -10.94 -2.16 16.46
C GLN A 91 -10.38 -3.58 16.57
N LEU A 92 -10.23 -4.30 15.45
CA LEU A 92 -9.60 -5.61 15.42
C LEU A 92 -8.12 -5.53 15.82
N LEU A 93 -7.38 -4.55 15.28
CA LEU A 93 -5.98 -4.34 15.65
C LEU A 93 -5.81 -3.98 17.13
N ARG A 94 -6.71 -3.18 17.70
CA ARG A 94 -6.72 -2.86 19.13
C ARG A 94 -6.96 -4.10 20.00
N ALA A 95 -7.78 -5.03 19.54
CA ALA A 95 -8.07 -6.24 20.28
C ALA A 95 -6.89 -7.23 20.32
N PHE A 96 -6.12 -7.33 19.22
CA PHE A 96 -5.06 -8.34 19.09
C PHE A 96 -3.63 -7.80 19.31
N ALA A 97 -3.37 -6.53 19.02
CA ALA A 97 -2.03 -5.94 19.05
C ALA A 97 -2.07 -4.49 19.59
N TYR A 98 -2.36 -4.35 20.91
CA TYR A 98 -2.56 -3.04 21.52
C TYR A 98 -1.36 -2.10 21.41
N GLU A 99 -0.14 -2.58 21.59
CA GLU A 99 1.08 -1.75 21.49
C GLU A 99 1.30 -1.24 20.06
N THR A 100 1.12 -2.12 19.08
CA THR A 100 1.23 -1.76 17.66
C THR A 100 0.08 -0.83 17.22
N SER A 101 -1.12 -1.04 17.75
CA SER A 101 -2.29 -0.19 17.48
C SER A 101 -2.09 1.24 17.99
N LYS A 102 -1.44 1.44 19.13
CA LYS A 102 -1.18 2.78 19.66
C LYS A 102 -0.26 3.60 18.74
N GLN A 103 0.70 2.95 18.10
CA GLN A 103 1.56 3.57 17.09
C GLN A 103 0.81 3.79 15.77
N LEU A 104 -0.09 2.87 15.42
CA LEU A 104 -0.85 2.89 14.16
C LEU A 104 -2.10 3.76 14.19
N SER A 105 -2.61 4.18 15.34
CA SER A 105 -3.85 5.00 15.43
C SER A 105 -3.75 6.29 14.63
N VAL A 106 -2.56 6.88 14.54
CA VAL A 106 -2.30 8.05 13.69
C VAL A 106 -2.35 7.69 12.19
N PHE A 107 -1.93 6.47 11.84
CA PHE A 107 -1.86 6.02 10.44
C PHE A 107 -3.18 5.46 9.92
N VAL A 108 -4.12 5.10 10.81
CA VAL A 108 -5.48 4.67 10.43
C VAL A 108 -6.19 5.73 9.60
N GLY A 109 -6.03 7.02 9.96
CA GLY A 109 -6.51 8.12 9.15
C GLY A 109 -5.93 8.18 7.74
N LEU A 110 -4.67 7.76 7.57
CA LEU A 110 -4.00 7.69 6.26
C LEU A 110 -4.52 6.55 5.38
N ILE A 111 -5.14 5.52 5.95
CA ILE A 111 -5.78 4.46 5.16
C ILE A 111 -7.06 4.97 4.53
N ILE A 112 -7.86 5.76 5.27
CA ILE A 112 -9.13 6.33 4.77
C ILE A 112 -8.87 7.25 3.57
N THR A 113 -7.86 8.10 3.67
CA THR A 113 -7.49 9.07 2.62
C THR A 113 -6.47 8.50 1.61
N ASN A 114 -6.22 7.20 1.65
CA ASN A 114 -5.23 6.58 0.77
C ASN A 114 -5.70 6.59 -0.68
N CYS A 115 -4.92 7.24 -1.53
CA CYS A 115 -5.24 7.37 -2.96
C CYS A 115 -5.30 6.02 -3.70
N ILE A 116 -4.67 4.96 -3.19
CA ILE A 116 -4.80 3.62 -3.79
C ILE A 116 -6.19 3.06 -3.56
N VAL A 117 -6.66 3.09 -2.31
CA VAL A 117 -7.99 2.56 -1.95
C VAL A 117 -9.07 3.28 -2.74
N MET A 118 -9.03 4.62 -2.73
CA MET A 118 -9.97 5.46 -3.46
C MET A 118 -9.82 5.31 -4.99
N GLY A 119 -8.59 5.26 -5.49
CA GLY A 119 -8.30 5.12 -6.91
C GLY A 119 -8.80 3.79 -7.47
N ARG A 120 -8.66 2.68 -6.74
CA ARG A 120 -9.18 1.37 -7.19
C ARG A 120 -10.69 1.28 -7.06
N ALA A 121 -11.27 1.88 -6.02
CA ALA A 121 -12.71 2.00 -5.87
C ALA A 121 -13.35 2.69 -7.09
N GLU A 122 -12.78 3.79 -7.53
CA GLU A 122 -13.30 4.57 -8.66
C GLU A 122 -12.95 3.96 -10.02
N ALA A 123 -11.69 3.55 -10.22
CA ALA A 123 -11.23 3.10 -11.52
C ALA A 123 -11.72 1.70 -11.90
N TYR A 124 -11.84 0.80 -10.93
CA TYR A 124 -12.13 -0.61 -11.18
C TYR A 124 -13.45 -1.08 -10.55
N ALA A 125 -13.69 -0.83 -9.26
CA ALA A 125 -14.85 -1.39 -8.55
C ALA A 125 -16.18 -0.87 -9.09
N MET A 126 -16.24 0.37 -9.56
CA MET A 126 -17.44 0.94 -10.18
C MET A 126 -17.78 0.32 -11.55
N LYS A 127 -16.86 -0.38 -12.19
CA LYS A 127 -17.04 -0.91 -13.57
C LYS A 127 -17.08 -2.44 -13.62
N SER A 128 -16.52 -3.12 -12.60
CA SER A 128 -16.29 -4.56 -12.60
C SER A 128 -17.18 -5.30 -11.60
N PRO A 129 -17.41 -6.60 -11.78
CA PRO A 129 -18.19 -7.41 -10.84
C PRO A 129 -17.49 -7.52 -9.47
N PRO A 130 -18.23 -7.83 -8.38
CA PRO A 130 -17.70 -7.81 -7.01
C PRO A 130 -16.52 -8.73 -6.78
N LEU A 131 -16.53 -9.94 -7.36
CA LEU A 131 -15.45 -10.91 -7.18
C LEU A 131 -14.15 -10.48 -7.86
N ALA A 132 -14.24 -9.93 -9.08
CA ALA A 132 -13.08 -9.38 -9.77
C ALA A 132 -12.53 -8.15 -9.06
N SER A 133 -13.40 -7.30 -8.49
CA SER A 133 -13.02 -6.13 -7.70
C SER A 133 -12.31 -6.51 -6.40
N PHE A 134 -12.72 -7.61 -5.76
CA PHE A 134 -12.04 -8.15 -4.58
C PHE A 134 -10.62 -8.62 -4.92
N MET A 135 -10.46 -9.38 -6.01
CA MET A 135 -9.15 -9.87 -6.46
C MET A 135 -8.22 -8.73 -6.91
N ASP A 136 -8.77 -7.72 -7.57
CA ASP A 136 -8.03 -6.51 -7.92
C ASP A 136 -7.54 -5.75 -6.69
N GLY A 137 -8.38 -5.64 -5.67
CA GLY A 137 -8.02 -5.04 -4.38
C GLY A 137 -6.86 -5.75 -3.70
N ILE A 138 -6.87 -7.10 -3.68
CA ILE A 138 -5.76 -7.90 -3.15
C ILE A 138 -4.48 -7.67 -3.98
N GLY A 139 -4.56 -7.76 -5.31
CA GLY A 139 -3.41 -7.59 -6.20
C GLY A 139 -2.74 -6.24 -6.04
N ASN A 140 -3.52 -5.16 -6.03
CA ASN A 140 -3.01 -3.80 -5.85
C ASN A 140 -2.51 -3.55 -4.43
N GLY A 141 -3.18 -4.08 -3.40
CA GLY A 141 -2.73 -4.01 -2.01
C GLY A 141 -1.39 -4.69 -1.79
N LEU A 142 -1.20 -5.89 -2.33
CA LEU A 142 0.07 -6.61 -2.26
C LEU A 142 1.17 -5.92 -3.08
N GLY A 143 0.86 -5.41 -4.27
CA GLY A 143 1.80 -4.64 -5.09
C GLY A 143 2.29 -3.37 -4.39
N TYR A 144 1.39 -2.67 -3.72
CA TYR A 144 1.72 -1.54 -2.86
C TYR A 144 2.58 -1.96 -1.68
N GLY A 145 2.17 -3.02 -0.98
CA GLY A 145 2.86 -3.54 0.19
C GLY A 145 4.29 -3.98 -0.10
N ALA A 146 4.53 -4.59 -1.25
CA ALA A 146 5.86 -5.00 -1.68
C ALA A 146 6.84 -3.81 -1.75
N ILE A 147 6.38 -2.68 -2.31
CA ILE A 147 7.21 -1.47 -2.37
C ILE A 147 7.36 -0.82 -1.00
N LEU A 148 6.29 -0.80 -0.19
CA LEU A 148 6.34 -0.32 1.19
C LEU A 148 7.40 -1.05 2.01
N LEU A 149 7.42 -2.37 1.93
CA LEU A 149 8.38 -3.21 2.62
C LEU A 149 9.80 -2.99 2.10
N LEU A 150 9.97 -2.86 0.79
CA LEU A 150 11.28 -2.58 0.18
C LEU A 150 11.84 -1.24 0.65
N VAL A 151 11.03 -0.18 0.60
CA VAL A 151 11.43 1.16 1.04
C VAL A 151 11.66 1.19 2.55
N GLY A 152 10.80 0.53 3.34
CA GLY A 152 10.94 0.42 4.79
C GLY A 152 12.22 -0.33 5.18
N PHE A 153 12.52 -1.43 4.49
CA PHE A 153 13.75 -2.19 4.68
C PHE A 153 15.00 -1.33 4.43
N LEU A 154 15.04 -0.61 3.32
CA LEU A 154 16.18 0.26 3.00
C LEU A 154 16.34 1.40 4.02
N ARG A 155 15.23 2.01 4.42
CA ARG A 155 15.25 3.14 5.37
C ARG A 155 15.65 2.70 6.78
N GLU A 156 15.11 1.59 7.28
CA GLU A 156 15.43 1.07 8.60
C GLU A 156 16.88 0.56 8.65
N LEU A 157 17.34 -0.15 7.61
CA LEU A 157 18.70 -0.65 7.53
C LEU A 157 19.74 0.48 7.49
N ILE A 158 19.55 1.48 6.61
CA ILE A 158 20.50 2.58 6.46
C ILE A 158 20.32 3.64 7.56
N GLY A 159 19.11 3.87 8.03
CA GLY A 159 18.82 4.91 9.02
C GLY A 159 19.22 4.54 10.43
N SER A 160 18.86 3.35 10.88
CA SER A 160 19.09 2.89 12.27
C SER A 160 20.07 1.70 12.39
N GLY A 161 20.35 0.99 11.28
CA GLY A 161 21.13 -0.25 11.34
C GLY A 161 20.40 -1.41 12.03
N GLN A 162 19.08 -1.27 12.23
CA GLN A 162 18.23 -2.27 12.84
C GLN A 162 17.28 -2.85 11.80
N LEU A 163 16.78 -4.07 12.03
CA LEU A 163 15.71 -4.70 11.28
C LEU A 163 14.76 -5.37 12.27
N PHE A 164 13.48 -5.01 12.25
CA PHE A 164 12.49 -5.48 13.24
C PHE A 164 12.92 -5.26 14.70
N GLY A 165 13.65 -4.17 14.98
CA GLY A 165 14.16 -3.88 16.33
C GLY A 165 15.39 -4.71 16.74
N ILE A 166 15.91 -5.59 15.86
CA ILE A 166 17.14 -6.35 16.10
C ILE A 166 18.29 -5.58 15.44
N THR A 167 19.36 -5.32 16.20
CA THR A 167 20.57 -4.67 15.69
C THR A 167 21.29 -5.61 14.72
N VAL A 168 21.30 -5.27 13.43
CA VAL A 168 22.01 -6.00 12.37
C VAL A 168 23.39 -5.39 12.12
N LEU A 169 23.48 -4.06 12.21
CA LEU A 169 24.73 -3.31 12.11
C LEU A 169 25.08 -2.71 13.46
N GLU A 170 26.16 -3.16 14.07
CA GLU A 170 26.63 -2.59 15.34
C GLU A 170 27.03 -1.14 15.13
N THR A 171 26.36 -0.25 15.85
CA THR A 171 26.62 1.19 15.81
C THR A 171 27.88 1.53 16.57
N VAL A 172 28.53 2.65 16.22
CA VAL A 172 29.73 3.17 16.90
C VAL A 172 29.50 3.34 18.42
N GLN A 173 28.26 3.59 18.85
CA GLN A 173 27.91 3.69 20.28
C GLN A 173 28.02 2.34 21.04
N ASN A 174 27.91 1.21 20.32
CA ASN A 174 28.05 -0.13 20.86
C ASN A 174 29.38 -0.81 20.48
N GLY A 175 30.36 -0.01 20.00
CA GLY A 175 31.67 -0.54 19.61
C GLY A 175 31.78 -1.01 18.16
N GLY A 176 30.75 -0.82 17.35
CA GLY A 176 30.77 -1.15 15.91
C GLY A 176 31.37 -0.01 15.05
N TRP A 177 31.43 -0.25 13.75
CA TRP A 177 31.98 0.70 12.76
C TRP A 177 30.89 1.52 12.03
N TYR A 178 29.60 1.19 12.20
CA TYR A 178 28.51 1.85 11.51
C TYR A 178 28.02 3.10 12.23
N GLN A 179 28.02 4.23 11.53
CA GLN A 179 27.43 5.48 12.02
C GLN A 179 26.02 5.64 11.45
N PRO A 180 24.95 5.56 12.27
CA PRO A 180 23.58 5.67 11.78
C PRO A 180 23.35 7.05 11.16
N ASN A 181 22.77 7.05 9.96
CA ASN A 181 22.46 8.27 9.23
C ASN A 181 21.01 8.67 9.45
N GLY A 182 20.75 9.55 10.43
CA GLY A 182 19.42 10.02 10.77
C GLY A 182 18.67 10.71 9.61
N LEU A 183 19.38 11.15 8.57
CA LEU A 183 18.76 11.73 7.38
C LEU A 183 17.82 10.74 6.67
N PHE A 184 18.17 9.45 6.68
CA PHE A 184 17.36 8.41 6.06
C PHE A 184 16.06 8.10 6.81
N LEU A 185 15.96 8.48 8.07
CA LEU A 185 14.70 8.36 8.85
C LEU A 185 13.73 9.52 8.58
N LEU A 186 14.21 10.63 8.01
CA LEU A 186 13.37 11.77 7.68
C LEU A 186 12.52 11.53 6.43
N ALA A 187 11.35 12.19 6.34
CA ALA A 187 10.42 12.06 5.22
C ALA A 187 11.05 12.34 3.83
N PRO A 188 11.94 13.34 3.65
CA PRO A 188 12.56 13.59 2.34
C PRO A 188 13.33 12.41 1.76
N SER A 189 13.95 11.57 2.60
CA SER A 189 14.70 10.41 2.12
C SER A 189 13.83 9.39 1.40
N ALA A 190 12.58 9.21 1.84
CA ALA A 190 11.65 8.32 1.19
C ALA A 190 11.29 8.78 -0.23
N PHE A 191 11.18 10.10 -0.47
CA PHE A 191 10.98 10.62 -1.83
C PHE A 191 12.15 10.26 -2.74
N PHE A 192 13.39 10.41 -2.27
CA PHE A 192 14.57 10.04 -3.06
C PHE A 192 14.61 8.55 -3.36
N ILE A 193 14.33 7.70 -2.36
CA ILE A 193 14.33 6.25 -2.54
C ILE A 193 13.23 5.82 -3.51
N ILE A 194 12.00 6.32 -3.33
CA ILE A 194 10.86 6.01 -4.22
C ILE A 194 11.12 6.56 -5.61
N GLY A 195 11.65 7.79 -5.74
CA GLY A 195 12.00 8.38 -7.02
C GLY A 195 13.05 7.58 -7.79
N LEU A 196 14.13 7.16 -7.10
CA LEU A 196 15.14 6.29 -7.69
C LEU A 196 14.58 4.92 -8.07
N LEU A 197 13.69 4.35 -7.25
CA LEU A 197 13.05 3.08 -7.53
C LEU A 197 12.15 3.17 -8.77
N ILE A 198 11.34 4.22 -8.88
CA ILE A 198 10.51 4.48 -10.06
C ILE A 198 11.38 4.66 -11.30
N TRP A 199 12.45 5.44 -11.18
CA TRP A 199 13.40 5.64 -12.28
C TRP A 199 14.05 4.33 -12.73
N ALA A 200 14.51 3.50 -11.79
CA ALA A 200 15.12 2.21 -12.08
C ALA A 200 14.13 1.25 -12.77
N VAL A 201 12.88 1.15 -12.27
CA VAL A 201 11.85 0.28 -12.85
C VAL A 201 11.46 0.75 -14.25
N ARG A 202 11.26 2.07 -14.45
CA ARG A 202 10.92 2.64 -15.78
C ARG A 202 12.07 2.56 -16.78
N SER A 203 13.31 2.63 -16.30
CA SER A 203 14.50 2.43 -17.14
C SER A 203 14.62 0.96 -17.59
N TRP A 204 14.20 0.02 -16.74
CA TRP A 204 14.23 -1.41 -17.06
C TRP A 204 13.09 -1.87 -17.96
N LYS A 205 11.94 -1.14 -17.93
CA LYS A 205 10.76 -1.41 -18.77
C LYS A 205 10.39 -0.16 -19.58
N PRO A 206 10.98 0.02 -20.77
CA PRO A 206 10.72 1.20 -21.62
C PRO A 206 9.26 1.32 -22.10
N GLU A 207 8.47 0.23 -22.03
CA GLU A 207 7.03 0.23 -22.33
C GLU A 207 6.20 1.07 -21.35
N GLN A 208 6.74 1.36 -20.15
CA GLN A 208 6.08 2.18 -19.13
C GLN A 208 6.48 3.66 -19.20
N GLN A 209 7.33 4.05 -20.15
CA GLN A 209 7.66 5.45 -20.40
C GLN A 209 6.51 6.08 -21.18
N GLU A 210 6.01 7.22 -20.70
CA GLU A 210 5.10 8.05 -21.46
C GLU A 210 5.85 8.54 -22.71
N LYS A 211 5.36 8.17 -23.89
CA LYS A 211 5.83 8.76 -25.14
C LYS A 211 5.22 10.17 -25.21
N GLU A 212 6.08 11.17 -25.11
CA GLU A 212 5.73 12.55 -25.48
C GLU A 212 5.24 12.64 -26.95
#